data_995fb963c8749ac29413cf8cd5c3841d
#
_entry.id   995fb963c8749ac29413cf8cd5c3841d
#
_cell.length_a   1.000
_cell.length_b   1.000
_cell.length_c   1.000
_cell.angle_alpha   90.00
_cell.angle_beta   90.00
_cell.angle_gamma   90.00
#
_symmetry.space_group_name_H-M   'P 1'
#
loop_
_entity.id
_entity.type
_entity.pdbx_description
1 polymer ?
#
loop_
_entity_poly.entity_id
_entity_poly.type
_entity_poly.pdbx_seq_one_letter_code
_entity_poly.pdbx_strand_id
1 'polypeptide(L)'
;TANMEWADYVTSMKMYNEAVANDNNWNQQIKQSVINAWSNAFDTGNYGPYNDVFPQVDWWDELVKPGFSQQYNVNISGGTNFMRYFASIGYQNDGDIYDLQKQENFDPRNYYRRYNWRSNLDFNLTKTTSLSVNIAGKMGYRNDNFADDVYTRIIAAPTNSFPIKYSDGYWGDGSTAGYNPVCNMNTNGSQLYKTFQGWYDVRLEQKLDFLTKGLKAAAKVSYTSASTTRSSIKTGEIWGNNDFESRNS
;
A
#
# COMPACT_ATOMS: atom_id res chain seq x y z
N THR A 1 16.92 -4.09 0.46
CA THR A 1 16.29 -3.93 -0.87
C THR A 1 17.41 -3.97 -1.88
N ALA A 2 17.44 -4.97 -2.75
CA ALA A 2 18.35 -4.97 -3.88
C ALA A 2 17.93 -3.80 -4.78
N ASN A 3 18.83 -2.86 -5.02
CA ASN A 3 18.67 -1.91 -6.11
C ASN A 3 18.73 -2.73 -7.40
N MET A 4 17.65 -2.74 -8.17
CA MET A 4 17.68 -3.25 -9.52
C MET A 4 18.12 -2.10 -10.41
N GLU A 5 19.31 -2.24 -11.00
CA GLU A 5 19.80 -1.32 -12.00
C GLU A 5 19.48 -1.90 -13.39
N TRP A 6 18.84 -1.11 -14.22
CA TRP A 6 18.53 -1.47 -15.60
C TRP A 6 19.62 -0.91 -16.51
N ALA A 7 20.07 -1.72 -17.48
CA ALA A 7 20.93 -1.19 -18.53
C ALA A 7 20.14 -0.14 -19.35
N ASP A 8 20.82 0.94 -19.73
CA ASP A 8 20.23 1.90 -20.66
C ASP A 8 19.95 1.24 -22.02
N TYR A 9 19.03 1.84 -22.78
CA TYR A 9 18.58 1.20 -24.02
C TYR A 9 19.67 1.12 -25.10
N VAL A 10 20.60 2.07 -25.15
CA VAL A 10 21.72 2.04 -26.11
C VAL A 10 22.63 0.85 -25.81
N THR A 11 22.95 0.63 -24.54
CA THR A 11 23.70 -0.53 -24.08
C THR A 11 22.96 -1.82 -24.39
N SER A 12 21.66 -1.88 -24.09
CA SER A 12 20.82 -3.05 -24.38
C SER A 12 20.77 -3.39 -25.86
N MET A 13 20.65 -2.39 -26.76
CA MET A 13 20.69 -2.60 -28.21
C MET A 13 22.02 -3.16 -28.69
N LYS A 14 23.13 -2.66 -28.14
CA LYS A 14 24.48 -3.17 -28.50
C LYS A 14 24.66 -4.60 -28.04
N MET A 15 24.27 -4.94 -26.82
CA MET A 15 24.31 -6.30 -26.30
C MET A 15 23.42 -7.25 -27.10
N TYR A 16 22.19 -6.80 -27.46
CA TYR A 16 21.33 -7.58 -28.34
C TYR A 16 21.97 -7.88 -29.69
N ASN A 17 22.54 -6.87 -30.34
CA ASN A 17 23.22 -7.06 -31.62
C ASN A 17 24.42 -8.00 -31.53
N GLU A 18 25.16 -7.97 -30.42
CA GLU A 18 26.26 -8.92 -30.18
C GLU A 18 25.72 -10.35 -30.01
N ALA A 19 24.65 -10.54 -29.22
CA ALA A 19 24.03 -11.85 -29.06
C ALA A 19 23.52 -12.44 -30.40
N VAL A 20 22.79 -11.61 -31.17
CA VAL A 20 22.27 -11.99 -32.50
C VAL A 20 23.42 -12.33 -33.50
N ALA A 21 24.53 -11.58 -33.42
CA ALA A 21 25.71 -11.88 -34.23
C ALA A 21 26.34 -13.22 -33.86
N ASN A 22 26.43 -13.52 -32.56
CA ASN A 22 26.96 -14.81 -32.08
C ASN A 22 26.10 -16.00 -32.53
N ASP A 23 24.80 -15.80 -32.67
CA ASP A 23 23.85 -16.80 -33.17
C ASP A 23 23.80 -16.87 -34.71
N ASN A 24 24.64 -16.10 -35.41
CA ASN A 24 24.67 -15.97 -36.87
C ASN A 24 23.34 -15.53 -37.51
N ASN A 25 22.53 -14.75 -36.77
CA ASN A 25 21.23 -14.28 -37.21
C ASN A 25 21.23 -12.78 -37.56
N TRP A 26 22.12 -12.40 -38.49
CA TRP A 26 22.39 -11.00 -38.86
C TRP A 26 21.17 -10.17 -39.31
N ASN A 27 20.13 -10.83 -39.83
CA ASN A 27 18.92 -10.18 -40.30
C ASN A 27 18.05 -9.62 -39.17
N GLN A 28 18.29 -10.01 -37.95
CA GLN A 28 17.55 -9.56 -36.77
C GLN A 28 18.27 -8.43 -36.01
N GLN A 29 19.44 -7.98 -36.47
CA GLN A 29 20.15 -6.89 -35.82
C GLN A 29 19.40 -5.56 -35.89
N ILE A 30 19.46 -4.81 -34.80
CA ILE A 30 19.02 -3.43 -34.77
C ILE A 30 19.92 -2.57 -35.62
N LYS A 31 19.33 -1.78 -36.52
CA LYS A 31 20.08 -0.94 -37.45
C LYS A 31 20.95 0.07 -36.71
N GLN A 32 22.18 0.30 -37.18
CA GLN A 32 23.10 1.27 -36.58
C GLN A 32 22.52 2.68 -36.54
N SER A 33 21.67 3.07 -37.50
CA SER A 33 21.00 4.35 -37.51
C SER A 33 20.05 4.55 -36.31
N VAL A 34 19.41 3.47 -35.86
CA VAL A 34 18.55 3.51 -34.67
C VAL A 34 19.41 3.68 -33.41
N ILE A 35 20.48 2.91 -33.29
CA ILE A 35 21.43 3.02 -32.19
C ILE A 35 22.01 4.46 -32.10
N ASN A 36 22.39 5.01 -33.25
CA ASN A 36 22.93 6.38 -33.32
C ASN A 36 21.90 7.43 -32.91
N ALA A 37 20.61 7.27 -33.30
CA ALA A 37 19.55 8.18 -32.90
C ALA A 37 19.37 8.20 -31.38
N TRP A 38 19.33 7.02 -30.77
CA TRP A 38 19.23 6.88 -29.31
C TRP A 38 20.50 7.40 -28.62
N SER A 39 21.71 7.08 -29.11
CA SER A 39 22.94 7.65 -28.55
C SER A 39 22.93 9.17 -28.57
N ASN A 40 22.51 9.78 -29.67
CA ASN A 40 22.39 11.23 -29.75
C ASN A 40 21.37 11.79 -28.77
N ALA A 41 20.25 11.11 -28.57
CA ALA A 41 19.25 11.51 -27.57
C ALA A 41 19.84 11.49 -26.15
N PHE A 42 20.61 10.45 -25.80
CA PHE A 42 21.31 10.37 -24.52
C PHE A 42 22.38 11.46 -24.37
N ASP A 43 23.21 11.66 -25.38
CA ASP A 43 24.30 12.64 -25.37
C ASP A 43 23.75 14.08 -25.25
N THR A 44 22.57 14.34 -25.78
CA THR A 44 21.90 15.65 -25.73
C THR A 44 20.90 15.81 -24.58
N GLY A 45 20.68 14.76 -23.79
CA GLY A 45 19.69 14.76 -22.70
C GLY A 45 18.23 14.74 -23.17
N ASN A 46 17.98 14.42 -24.46
CA ASN A 46 16.65 14.34 -25.04
C ASN A 46 16.06 12.93 -24.91
N TYR A 47 15.96 12.44 -23.69
CA TYR A 47 15.38 11.15 -23.35
C TYR A 47 14.72 11.23 -21.97
N GLY A 48 13.98 10.21 -21.56
CA GLY A 48 13.48 10.12 -20.20
C GLY A 48 12.05 9.55 -20.06
N PRO A 49 11.54 9.50 -18.85
CA PRO A 49 10.28 8.81 -18.55
C PRO A 49 9.03 9.49 -19.15
N TYR A 50 9.15 10.72 -19.61
CA TYR A 50 8.07 11.50 -20.25
C TYR A 50 8.43 11.94 -21.68
N ASN A 51 9.45 11.32 -22.29
CA ASN A 51 9.84 11.65 -23.67
C ASN A 51 9.04 10.80 -24.66
N ASP A 52 8.34 11.43 -25.57
CA ASP A 52 7.43 10.75 -26.52
C ASP A 52 8.19 9.90 -27.56
N VAL A 53 9.44 10.27 -27.89
CA VAL A 53 10.21 9.66 -28.97
C VAL A 53 11.30 8.73 -28.43
N PHE A 54 11.96 9.15 -27.36
CA PHE A 54 13.06 8.41 -26.73
C PHE A 54 12.70 8.13 -25.25
N PRO A 55 11.66 7.34 -24.97
CA PRO A 55 11.29 7.01 -23.62
C PRO A 55 12.36 6.14 -22.96
N GLN A 56 12.78 6.51 -21.77
CA GLN A 56 13.65 5.71 -20.93
C GLN A 56 13.09 5.75 -19.51
N VAL A 57 12.53 4.65 -19.07
CA VAL A 57 11.81 4.57 -17.79
C VAL A 57 12.47 3.51 -16.92
N ASP A 58 12.93 3.90 -15.75
CA ASP A 58 13.21 2.96 -14.67
C ASP A 58 11.93 2.78 -13.85
N TRP A 59 11.17 1.73 -14.20
CA TRP A 59 9.89 1.45 -13.58
C TRP A 59 9.97 1.18 -12.08
N TRP A 60 11.13 0.71 -11.61
CA TRP A 60 11.36 0.47 -10.20
C TRP A 60 11.52 1.79 -9.44
N ASP A 61 12.39 2.65 -9.90
CA ASP A 61 12.64 3.95 -9.27
C ASP A 61 11.40 4.86 -9.33
N GLU A 62 10.60 4.74 -10.39
CA GLU A 62 9.37 5.53 -10.56
C GLU A 62 8.23 5.09 -9.64
N LEU A 63 8.20 3.80 -9.29
CA LEU A 63 7.08 3.25 -8.50
C LEU A 63 7.44 2.90 -7.07
N VAL A 64 8.68 2.54 -6.78
CA VAL A 64 9.04 1.98 -5.48
C VAL A 64 9.80 3.00 -4.63
N LYS A 65 9.27 3.23 -3.44
CA LYS A 65 9.90 4.11 -2.46
C LYS A 65 9.99 3.42 -1.09
N PRO A 66 10.85 3.90 -0.19
CA PRO A 66 10.85 3.40 1.18
C PRO A 66 9.49 3.58 1.84
N GLY A 67 8.91 2.49 2.35
CA GLY A 67 7.71 2.54 3.16
C GLY A 67 8.00 3.03 4.56
N PHE A 68 7.04 3.74 5.17
CA PHE A 68 7.17 4.28 6.51
C PHE A 68 6.05 3.80 7.41
N SER A 69 6.42 3.12 8.52
CA SER A 69 5.49 2.65 9.54
C SER A 69 5.70 3.41 10.85
N GLN A 70 4.60 3.75 11.50
CA GLN A 70 4.60 4.45 12.79
C GLN A 70 3.71 3.72 13.77
N GLN A 71 4.17 3.60 15.01
CA GLN A 71 3.36 3.05 16.10
C GLN A 71 3.56 3.88 17.37
N TYR A 72 2.46 4.29 17.98
CA TYR A 72 2.45 5.03 19.23
C TYR A 72 1.55 4.33 20.23
N ASN A 73 2.01 4.22 21.48
CA ASN A 73 1.23 3.67 22.57
C ASN A 73 1.40 4.56 23.81
N VAL A 74 0.28 4.90 24.43
CA VAL A 74 0.24 5.65 25.67
C VAL A 74 -0.56 4.84 26.69
N ASN A 75 -0.01 4.66 27.87
CA ASN A 75 -0.64 3.94 28.96
C ASN A 75 -0.63 4.81 30.22
N ILE A 76 -1.73 4.75 30.96
CA ILE A 76 -1.89 5.40 32.23
C ILE A 76 -2.50 4.40 33.22
N SER A 77 -1.97 4.35 34.43
CA SER A 77 -2.53 3.52 35.48
C SER A 77 -2.39 4.20 36.83
N GLY A 78 -3.27 3.87 37.74
CA GLY A 78 -3.24 4.40 39.09
C GLY A 78 -4.36 3.79 39.92
N GLY A 79 -4.48 4.26 41.16
CA GLY A 79 -5.56 3.81 41.98
C GLY A 79 -5.48 4.28 43.42
N THR A 80 -6.57 3.99 44.13
CA THR A 80 -6.77 4.19 45.56
C THR A 80 -7.28 2.89 46.17
N ASN A 81 -7.52 2.87 47.47
CA ASN A 81 -8.16 1.71 48.10
C ASN A 81 -9.56 1.41 47.55
N PHE A 82 -10.24 2.43 47.02
CA PHE A 82 -11.58 2.32 46.46
C PHE A 82 -11.56 1.87 44.99
N MET A 83 -10.63 2.41 44.17
CA MET A 83 -10.61 2.15 42.72
C MET A 83 -9.20 1.97 42.22
N ARG A 84 -8.99 1.01 41.31
CA ARG A 84 -7.80 0.90 40.44
C ARG A 84 -8.22 1.08 39.01
N TYR A 85 -7.37 1.74 38.24
CA TYR A 85 -7.63 1.95 36.83
C TYR A 85 -6.37 1.72 35.99
N PHE A 86 -6.61 1.27 34.78
CA PHE A 86 -5.64 1.21 33.70
C PHE A 86 -6.34 1.70 32.44
N ALA A 87 -5.70 2.58 31.68
CA ALA A 87 -6.14 2.99 30.36
C ALA A 87 -4.97 2.96 29.38
N SER A 88 -5.24 2.55 28.15
CA SER A 88 -4.26 2.45 27.06
C SER A 88 -4.89 2.93 25.77
N ILE A 89 -4.14 3.73 25.03
CA ILE A 89 -4.48 4.14 23.65
C ILE A 89 -3.27 3.83 22.77
N GLY A 90 -3.52 3.18 21.64
CA GLY A 90 -2.50 2.89 20.63
C GLY A 90 -2.94 3.36 19.25
N TYR A 91 -1.99 3.82 18.48
CA TYR A 91 -2.13 4.18 17.08
C TYR A 91 -1.03 3.48 16.27
N GLN A 92 -1.41 2.94 15.13
CA GLN A 92 -0.50 2.40 14.13
C GLN A 92 -0.87 2.95 12.76
N ASN A 93 0.14 3.32 11.98
CA ASN A 93 -0.02 3.69 10.57
C ASN A 93 1.10 3.06 9.77
N ASP A 94 0.72 2.18 8.85
CA ASP A 94 1.63 1.58 7.87
C ASP A 94 1.33 2.22 6.52
N GLY A 95 2.33 2.89 5.94
CA GLY A 95 2.25 3.55 4.65
C GLY A 95 2.58 2.61 3.50
N ASP A 96 2.44 3.12 2.28
CA ASP A 96 2.74 2.42 1.05
C ASP A 96 4.25 2.37 0.77
N ILE A 97 4.67 1.36 0.02
CA ILE A 97 6.00 1.30 -0.62
C ILE A 97 5.96 1.80 -2.06
N TYR A 98 4.78 2.11 -2.60
CA TYR A 98 4.61 2.62 -3.95
C TYR A 98 4.38 4.13 -3.94
N ASP A 99 4.98 4.83 -4.92
CA ASP A 99 4.82 6.27 -5.09
C ASP A 99 3.59 6.60 -5.91
N LEU A 100 2.43 6.55 -5.27
CA LEU A 100 1.15 6.79 -5.89
C LEU A 100 0.57 8.13 -5.51
N GLN A 101 -0.19 8.73 -6.41
CA GLN A 101 -0.85 10.01 -6.21
C GLN A 101 -2.35 9.81 -6.00
N LYS A 102 -2.89 10.54 -5.01
CA LYS A 102 -4.33 10.57 -4.80
C LYS A 102 -5.03 11.11 -6.04
N GLN A 103 -6.02 10.39 -6.53
CA GLN A 103 -6.87 10.80 -7.63
C GLN A 103 -8.05 11.64 -7.10
N GLU A 104 -8.78 12.29 -8.00
CA GLU A 104 -9.93 13.12 -7.64
C GLU A 104 -11.02 12.34 -6.90
N ASN A 105 -11.35 11.15 -7.38
CA ASN A 105 -12.48 10.36 -6.89
C ASN A 105 -12.09 9.21 -5.96
N PHE A 106 -10.81 8.84 -5.86
CA PHE A 106 -10.33 7.76 -5.01
C PHE A 106 -8.86 7.93 -4.61
N ASP A 107 -8.42 7.13 -3.67
CA ASP A 107 -7.02 7.09 -3.22
C ASP A 107 -6.41 5.73 -3.57
N PRO A 108 -5.51 5.62 -4.57
CA PRO A 108 -4.91 4.35 -4.97
C PRO A 108 -3.84 3.85 -3.99
N ARG A 109 -3.38 4.67 -3.06
CA ARG A 109 -2.30 4.31 -2.13
C ARG A 109 -2.75 3.23 -1.16
N ASN A 110 -1.93 2.21 -0.96
CA ASN A 110 -2.17 1.23 0.09
C ASN A 110 -1.82 1.83 1.44
N TYR A 111 -2.65 1.63 2.43
CA TYR A 111 -2.33 1.99 3.81
C TYR A 111 -3.13 1.15 4.79
N TYR A 112 -2.55 1.01 5.98
CA TYR A 112 -3.25 0.44 7.12
C TYR A 112 -3.12 1.38 8.30
N ARG A 113 -4.25 1.82 8.87
CA ARG A 113 -4.33 2.63 10.08
C ARG A 113 -5.15 1.92 11.12
N ARG A 114 -4.64 1.81 12.33
CA ARG A 114 -5.32 1.15 13.42
C ARG A 114 -5.27 2.01 14.68
N TYR A 115 -6.43 2.16 15.29
CA TYR A 115 -6.61 2.73 16.61
C TYR A 115 -7.04 1.62 17.54
N ASN A 116 -6.43 1.50 18.70
CA ASN A 116 -6.83 0.57 19.73
C ASN A 116 -6.88 1.28 21.07
N TRP A 117 -7.84 0.89 21.90
CA TRP A 117 -7.99 1.40 23.24
C TRP A 117 -8.38 0.29 24.19
N ARG A 118 -8.00 0.45 25.45
CA ARG A 118 -8.37 -0.43 26.55
C ARG A 118 -8.54 0.39 27.81
N SER A 119 -9.57 0.07 28.59
CA SER A 119 -9.80 0.59 29.93
C SER A 119 -10.18 -0.56 30.84
N ASN A 120 -9.47 -0.72 31.95
CA ASN A 120 -9.80 -1.66 33.01
C ASN A 120 -10.02 -0.86 34.28
N LEU A 121 -11.19 -1.03 34.87
CA LEU A 121 -11.61 -0.35 36.08
C LEU A 121 -12.02 -1.40 37.12
N ASP A 122 -11.36 -1.40 38.26
CA ASP A 122 -11.71 -2.25 39.41
C ASP A 122 -12.11 -1.40 40.57
N PHE A 123 -13.33 -1.59 41.06
CA PHE A 123 -13.90 -0.88 42.18
C PHE A 123 -14.08 -1.82 43.38
N ASN A 124 -13.63 -1.41 44.55
CA ASN A 124 -13.96 -2.02 45.82
C ASN A 124 -15.16 -1.29 46.40
N LEU A 125 -16.40 -1.68 46.00
CA LEU A 125 -17.63 -1.03 46.41
C LEU A 125 -17.83 -1.11 47.91
N THR A 126 -17.49 -2.25 48.50
CA THR A 126 -17.47 -2.48 49.94
C THR A 126 -16.23 -3.36 50.30
N LYS A 127 -16.05 -3.68 51.56
CA LYS A 127 -14.99 -4.63 52.00
C LYS A 127 -15.20 -6.05 51.45
N THR A 128 -16.42 -6.36 51.01
CA THR A 128 -16.79 -7.69 50.52
C THR A 128 -17.28 -7.72 49.09
N THR A 129 -17.55 -6.55 48.50
CA THR A 129 -18.11 -6.44 47.14
C THR A 129 -17.12 -5.72 46.22
N SER A 130 -16.78 -6.33 45.07
CA SER A 130 -15.98 -5.68 44.04
C SER A 130 -16.67 -5.74 42.67
N LEU A 131 -16.48 -4.68 41.89
CA LEU A 131 -16.98 -4.52 40.52
C LEU A 131 -15.77 -4.30 39.60
N SER A 132 -15.65 -5.12 38.58
CA SER A 132 -14.65 -4.92 37.49
C SER A 132 -15.39 -4.58 36.20
N VAL A 133 -14.92 -3.53 35.53
CA VAL A 133 -15.42 -3.10 34.22
C VAL A 133 -14.23 -3.05 33.26
N ASN A 134 -14.27 -3.86 32.19
CA ASN A 134 -13.26 -3.86 31.17
C ASN A 134 -13.89 -3.46 29.84
N ILE A 135 -13.31 -2.45 29.21
CA ILE A 135 -13.72 -1.98 27.89
C ILE A 135 -12.48 -1.99 27.01
N ALA A 136 -12.56 -2.65 25.87
CA ALA A 136 -11.51 -2.60 24.87
C ALA A 136 -12.10 -2.45 23.48
N GLY A 137 -11.35 -1.86 22.57
CA GLY A 137 -11.79 -1.74 21.21
C GLY A 137 -10.62 -1.52 20.26
N LYS A 138 -10.88 -1.81 19.00
CA LYS A 138 -10.00 -1.44 17.89
C LYS A 138 -10.83 -0.97 16.71
N MET A 139 -10.30 0.02 16.01
CA MET A 139 -10.83 0.52 14.75
C MET A 139 -9.70 0.52 13.73
N GLY A 140 -9.92 -0.12 12.59
CA GLY A 140 -8.97 -0.25 11.50
C GLY A 140 -9.51 0.36 10.21
N TYR A 141 -8.61 1.02 9.49
CA TYR A 141 -8.82 1.47 8.12
C TYR A 141 -7.74 0.83 7.27
N ARG A 142 -8.14 0.05 6.29
CA ARG A 142 -7.22 -0.54 5.29
C ARG A 142 -7.70 -0.15 3.92
N ASN A 143 -6.82 0.45 3.14
CA ASN A 143 -7.07 0.74 1.74
C ASN A 143 -6.15 -0.14 0.90
N ASP A 144 -6.72 -0.85 -0.05
CA ASP A 144 -6.01 -1.72 -0.98
C ASP A 144 -6.21 -1.22 -2.41
N ASN A 145 -5.15 -1.14 -3.17
CA ASN A 145 -5.19 -0.91 -4.61
C ASN A 145 -5.76 -2.15 -5.32
N PHE A 146 -6.40 -1.96 -6.47
CA PHE A 146 -6.87 -3.07 -7.30
C PHE A 146 -5.84 -3.60 -8.30
N ALA A 147 -4.68 -2.95 -8.43
CA ALA A 147 -3.62 -3.46 -9.28
C ALA A 147 -3.10 -4.80 -8.74
N ASP A 148 -3.00 -5.76 -9.62
CA ASP A 148 -2.45 -7.08 -9.36
C ASP A 148 -1.09 -7.26 -10.03
N ASP A 149 -0.33 -8.24 -9.58
CA ASP A 149 0.98 -8.61 -10.15
C ASP A 149 1.96 -7.45 -10.39
N VAL A 150 1.89 -6.41 -9.54
CA VAL A 150 2.65 -5.16 -9.73
C VAL A 150 4.15 -5.43 -9.86
N TYR A 151 4.70 -6.33 -9.04
CA TYR A 151 6.12 -6.69 -9.10
C TYR A 151 6.50 -7.30 -10.46
N THR A 152 5.71 -8.25 -10.94
CA THR A 152 5.92 -8.87 -12.26
C THR A 152 5.80 -7.83 -13.38
N ARG A 153 4.86 -6.90 -13.28
CA ARG A 153 4.67 -5.82 -14.27
C ARG A 153 5.84 -4.86 -14.30
N ILE A 154 6.38 -4.47 -13.15
CA ILE A 154 7.58 -3.61 -13.06
C ILE A 154 8.77 -4.28 -13.76
N ILE A 155 8.98 -5.58 -13.53
CA ILE A 155 10.11 -6.32 -14.11
C ILE A 155 9.91 -6.57 -15.62
N ALA A 156 8.69 -6.85 -16.04
CA ALA A 156 8.38 -7.20 -17.43
C ALA A 156 8.20 -5.97 -18.35
N ALA A 157 7.91 -4.78 -17.77
CA ALA A 157 7.72 -3.58 -18.58
C ALA A 157 9.04 -3.14 -19.23
N PRO A 158 9.07 -3.00 -20.55
CA PRO A 158 10.28 -2.55 -21.24
C PRO A 158 10.55 -1.08 -20.92
N THR A 159 11.83 -0.76 -20.72
CA THR A 159 12.26 0.58 -20.28
C THR A 159 12.19 1.65 -21.36
N ASN A 160 12.03 1.24 -22.64
CA ASN A 160 12.23 2.09 -23.81
C ASN A 160 11.05 2.09 -24.80
N SER A 161 9.98 1.36 -24.51
CA SER A 161 8.90 1.18 -25.51
C SER A 161 7.83 2.26 -25.45
N PHE A 162 7.63 2.86 -24.30
CA PHE A 162 6.64 3.93 -24.09
C PHE A 162 7.01 4.76 -22.85
N PRO A 163 6.65 6.05 -22.82
CA PRO A 163 6.84 6.89 -21.63
C PRO A 163 5.82 6.57 -20.56
N ILE A 164 5.99 7.10 -19.36
CA ILE A 164 4.95 7.04 -18.32
C ILE A 164 3.68 7.74 -18.80
N LYS A 165 3.85 8.95 -19.32
CA LYS A 165 2.80 9.75 -19.99
C LYS A 165 3.38 10.45 -21.20
N TYR A 166 2.57 10.55 -22.23
CA TYR A 166 2.86 11.35 -23.41
C TYR A 166 2.65 12.85 -23.12
N SER A 167 3.22 13.70 -23.95
CA SER A 167 3.09 15.16 -23.85
C SER A 167 1.63 15.66 -23.95
N ASP A 168 0.74 14.89 -24.57
CA ASP A 168 -0.71 15.14 -24.63
C ASP A 168 -1.47 14.74 -23.36
N GLY A 169 -0.79 14.16 -22.36
CA GLY A 169 -1.34 13.78 -21.06
C GLY A 169 -1.91 12.35 -20.98
N TYR A 170 -1.95 11.61 -22.09
CA TYR A 170 -2.33 10.21 -22.06
C TYR A 170 -1.24 9.33 -21.48
N TRP A 171 -1.64 8.24 -20.82
CA TRP A 171 -0.72 7.24 -20.31
C TRP A 171 -0.03 6.51 -21.47
N GLY A 172 1.24 6.19 -21.26
CA GLY A 172 1.98 5.37 -22.23
C GLY A 172 1.30 4.02 -22.43
N ASP A 173 1.16 3.62 -23.70
CA ASP A 173 0.48 2.37 -24.05
C ASP A 173 1.42 1.18 -23.93
N GLY A 174 1.07 0.28 -23.03
CA GLY A 174 1.74 -1.01 -22.85
C GLY A 174 1.06 -2.19 -23.56
N SER A 175 0.07 -1.96 -24.42
CA SER A 175 -0.79 -3.03 -24.97
C SER A 175 -0.02 -4.10 -25.77
N THR A 176 1.08 -3.74 -26.43
CA THR A 176 1.93 -4.66 -27.21
C THR A 176 3.19 -5.08 -26.50
N ALA A 177 3.64 -4.32 -25.50
CA ALA A 177 4.94 -4.49 -24.84
C ALA A 177 4.83 -4.74 -23.33
N GLY A 178 3.64 -4.93 -22.81
CA GLY A 178 3.34 -5.02 -21.39
C GLY A 178 2.59 -3.78 -20.88
N TYR A 179 1.93 -3.93 -19.77
CA TYR A 179 1.15 -2.84 -19.18
C TYR A 179 2.06 -1.81 -18.52
N ASN A 180 1.74 -0.53 -18.66
CA ASN A 180 2.35 0.55 -17.91
C ASN A 180 2.05 0.38 -16.41
N PRO A 181 3.03 0.02 -15.57
CA PRO A 181 2.74 -0.28 -14.17
C PRO A 181 2.34 0.97 -13.37
N VAL A 182 2.84 2.15 -13.74
CA VAL A 182 2.47 3.43 -13.11
C VAL A 182 1.02 3.78 -13.39
N CYS A 183 0.58 3.63 -14.65
CA CYS A 183 -0.81 3.80 -15.03
C CYS A 183 -1.71 2.82 -14.28
N ASN A 184 -1.39 1.53 -14.34
CA ASN A 184 -2.18 0.48 -13.70
C ASN A 184 -2.41 0.76 -12.23
N MET A 185 -1.34 1.11 -11.49
CA MET A 185 -1.45 1.40 -10.07
C MET A 185 -2.21 2.70 -9.75
N ASN A 186 -2.11 3.71 -10.61
CA ASN A 186 -2.77 4.99 -10.34
C ASN A 186 -4.24 5.02 -10.80
N THR A 187 -4.67 4.14 -11.71
CA THR A 187 -5.99 4.26 -12.35
C THR A 187 -6.96 3.13 -12.04
N ASN A 188 -6.51 1.98 -11.55
CA ASN A 188 -7.37 0.80 -11.35
C ASN A 188 -8.41 0.95 -10.22
N GLY A 189 -8.28 2.00 -9.41
CA GLY A 189 -9.16 2.24 -8.30
C GLY A 189 -8.64 1.65 -6.99
N SER A 190 -9.50 1.64 -5.98
CA SER A 190 -9.14 1.15 -4.64
C SER A 190 -10.33 0.65 -3.85
N GLN A 191 -10.03 -0.05 -2.77
CA GLN A 191 -10.98 -0.65 -1.86
C GLN A 191 -10.65 -0.33 -0.43
N LEU A 192 -11.55 0.42 0.22
CA LEU A 192 -11.44 0.81 1.62
C LEU A 192 -12.24 -0.13 2.51
N TYR A 193 -11.56 -0.74 3.46
CA TYR A 193 -12.16 -1.48 4.56
C TYR A 193 -12.12 -0.64 5.84
N LYS A 194 -13.28 -0.57 6.51
CA LYS A 194 -13.40 0.00 7.85
C LYS A 194 -13.84 -1.12 8.77
N THR A 195 -13.01 -1.44 9.75
CA THR A 195 -13.28 -2.49 10.73
C THR A 195 -13.43 -1.89 12.11
N PHE A 196 -14.40 -2.38 12.85
CA PHE A 196 -14.58 -2.06 14.27
C PHE A 196 -14.74 -3.36 15.04
N GLN A 197 -14.09 -3.44 16.21
CA GLN A 197 -14.31 -4.50 17.19
C GLN A 197 -14.29 -3.89 18.58
N GLY A 198 -15.30 -4.24 19.38
CA GLY A 198 -15.43 -3.79 20.76
C GLY A 198 -15.71 -4.96 21.70
N TRP A 199 -15.09 -4.94 22.86
CA TRP A 199 -15.24 -5.92 23.93
C TRP A 199 -15.60 -5.19 25.22
N TYR A 200 -16.63 -5.69 25.89
CA TYR A 200 -17.18 -5.09 27.09
C TYR A 200 -17.44 -6.19 28.11
N ASP A 201 -16.78 -6.13 29.25
CA ASP A 201 -16.93 -7.08 30.35
C ASP A 201 -17.32 -6.34 31.62
N VAL A 202 -18.31 -6.84 32.29
CA VAL A 202 -18.68 -6.40 33.64
C VAL A 202 -18.72 -7.63 34.54
N ARG A 203 -17.97 -7.58 35.65
CA ARG A 203 -17.93 -8.64 36.66
C ARG A 203 -18.20 -8.07 38.03
N LEU A 204 -19.18 -8.64 38.72
CA LEU A 204 -19.48 -8.38 40.12
C LEU A 204 -19.03 -9.60 40.94
N GLU A 205 -18.27 -9.38 41.99
CA GLU A 205 -17.84 -10.43 42.92
C GLU A 205 -18.27 -10.05 44.35
N GLN A 206 -18.85 -10.99 45.08
CA GLN A 206 -19.27 -10.87 46.46
C GLN A 206 -18.58 -11.94 47.30
N LYS A 207 -17.85 -11.54 48.35
CA LYS A 207 -17.36 -12.46 49.38
C LYS A 207 -18.52 -12.79 50.33
N LEU A 208 -18.67 -14.09 50.60
CA LEU A 208 -19.74 -14.63 51.42
C LEU A 208 -19.15 -15.29 52.69
N ASP A 209 -18.07 -14.68 53.22
CA ASP A 209 -17.40 -15.17 54.46
C ASP A 209 -18.34 -15.25 55.67
N PHE A 210 -19.45 -14.53 55.63
CA PHE A 210 -20.48 -14.59 56.66
C PHE A 210 -21.33 -15.89 56.62
N LEU A 211 -21.30 -16.62 55.51
CA LEU A 211 -21.91 -17.95 55.37
C LEU A 211 -20.83 -19.05 55.60
N THR A 212 -19.73 -18.94 54.89
CA THR A 212 -18.62 -19.89 55.01
C THR A 212 -17.32 -19.17 54.66
N LYS A 213 -16.31 -19.31 55.52
CA LYS A 213 -14.98 -18.66 55.32
C LYS A 213 -14.38 -19.05 53.99
N GLY A 214 -14.03 -18.05 53.17
CA GLY A 214 -13.44 -18.19 51.86
C GLY A 214 -14.45 -18.38 50.72
N LEU A 215 -15.73 -18.49 51.00
CA LEU A 215 -16.78 -18.57 49.95
C LEU A 215 -16.94 -17.25 49.22
N LYS A 216 -17.03 -17.35 47.90
CA LYS A 216 -17.28 -16.20 47.01
C LYS A 216 -18.31 -16.56 45.96
N ALA A 217 -19.11 -15.58 45.57
CA ALA A 217 -19.99 -15.64 44.42
C ALA A 217 -19.55 -14.57 43.40
N ALA A 218 -19.58 -14.91 42.10
CA ALA A 218 -19.27 -13.96 41.04
C ALA A 218 -20.24 -14.12 39.87
N ALA A 219 -20.67 -13.00 39.30
CA ALA A 219 -21.41 -12.94 38.05
C ALA A 219 -20.62 -12.11 37.03
N LYS A 220 -20.57 -12.57 35.79
CA LYS A 220 -19.91 -11.87 34.70
C LYS A 220 -20.85 -11.78 33.50
N VAL A 221 -20.93 -10.57 32.92
CA VAL A 221 -21.59 -10.34 31.62
C VAL A 221 -20.53 -9.84 30.66
N SER A 222 -20.50 -10.46 29.47
CA SER A 222 -19.57 -10.11 28.39
C SER A 222 -20.37 -9.81 27.13
N TYR A 223 -20.00 -8.72 26.44
CA TYR A 223 -20.57 -8.35 25.15
C TYR A 223 -19.44 -8.06 24.16
N THR A 224 -19.56 -8.60 22.96
CA THR A 224 -18.61 -8.35 21.86
C THR A 224 -19.37 -7.82 20.65
N SER A 225 -18.88 -6.73 20.08
CA SER A 225 -19.40 -6.14 18.86
C SER A 225 -18.31 -6.16 17.78
N ALA A 226 -18.66 -6.55 16.56
CA ALA A 226 -17.77 -6.49 15.42
C ALA A 226 -18.53 -6.03 14.18
N SER A 227 -17.94 -5.14 13.40
CA SER A 227 -18.46 -4.72 12.11
C SER A 227 -17.33 -4.49 11.11
N THR A 228 -17.62 -4.77 9.84
CA THR A 228 -16.73 -4.46 8.72
C THR A 228 -17.56 -3.84 7.61
N THR A 229 -17.17 -2.65 7.19
CA THR A 229 -17.73 -1.97 6.03
C THR A 229 -16.69 -1.96 4.92
N ARG A 230 -17.10 -2.28 3.72
CA ARG A 230 -16.28 -2.24 2.51
C ARG A 230 -16.85 -1.22 1.55
N SER A 231 -16.00 -0.35 1.05
CA SER A 231 -16.31 0.60 -0.03
C SER A 231 -15.26 0.46 -1.10
N SER A 232 -15.65 0.36 -2.36
CA SER A 232 -14.73 0.18 -3.47
C SER A 232 -15.11 1.04 -4.66
N ILE A 233 -14.10 1.58 -5.33
CA ILE A 233 -14.21 2.25 -6.62
C ILE A 233 -13.26 1.51 -7.55
N LYS A 234 -13.79 0.92 -8.61
CA LYS A 234 -12.99 0.32 -9.68
C LYS A 234 -13.20 1.15 -10.94
N THR A 235 -12.10 1.56 -11.54
CA THR A 235 -12.11 2.37 -12.76
C THR A 235 -11.48 1.58 -13.90
N GLY A 236 -11.74 1.96 -15.13
CA GLY A 236 -11.04 1.45 -16.31
C GLY A 236 -9.78 2.28 -16.59
N GLU A 237 -8.80 1.65 -17.17
CA GLU A 237 -7.58 2.32 -17.63
C GLU A 237 -7.85 3.11 -18.91
N ILE A 238 -7.26 4.30 -19.02
CA ILE A 238 -7.31 5.13 -20.23
C ILE A 238 -5.91 5.11 -20.84
N TRP A 239 -5.75 4.35 -21.91
CA TRP A 239 -4.51 4.21 -22.65
C TRP A 239 -4.42 5.20 -23.80
N GLY A 240 -3.23 5.74 -24.05
CA GLY A 240 -2.92 6.44 -25.30
C GLY A 240 -2.46 5.44 -26.36
N ASN A 241 -2.81 5.69 -27.62
CA ASN A 241 -2.39 4.83 -28.74
C ASN A 241 -0.95 5.18 -29.17
N ASN A 242 -0.13 4.16 -29.47
CA ASN A 242 1.26 4.34 -29.93
C ASN A 242 1.36 4.93 -31.35
N ASP A 243 0.26 5.07 -32.06
CA ASP A 243 0.23 5.61 -33.41
C ASP A 243 0.38 7.15 -33.38
N PHE A 244 1.65 7.58 -33.46
CA PHE A 244 1.98 9.01 -33.51
C PHE A 244 1.36 9.70 -34.72
N GLU A 245 1.11 8.98 -35.82
CA GLU A 245 0.44 9.49 -37.04
C GLU A 245 -1.06 9.70 -36.83
N SER A 246 -1.73 8.88 -36.01
CA SER A 246 -3.18 8.99 -35.79
C SER A 246 -3.56 10.10 -34.80
N ARG A 247 -2.62 10.67 -34.07
CA ARG A 247 -2.87 11.73 -33.08
C ARG A 247 -2.85 13.15 -33.66
N ASN A 248 -2.28 13.29 -34.84
CA ASN A 248 -2.12 14.58 -35.52
C ASN A 248 -3.04 14.76 -36.76
N SER A 249 -4.06 13.89 -36.92
CA SER A 249 -5.06 13.97 -37.99
C SER A 249 -6.39 14.54 -37.53
#